data_ab04a0026e891efd71814f792df6faac
#
_entry.id   ab04a0026e891efd71814f792df6faac
#
_cell.length_a   1.000
_cell.length_b   1.000
_cell.length_c   1.000
_cell.angle_alpha   90.00
_cell.angle_beta   90.00
_cell.angle_gamma   90.00
#
_symmetry.space_group_name_H-M   'P 1'
#
loop_
_entity.id
_entity.type
_entity.pdbx_description
1 polymer ?
#
loop_
_entity_poly.entity_id
_entity_poly.type
_entity_poly.pdbx_seq_one_letter_code
_entity_poly.pdbx_strand_id
1 'polypeptide(L)'
;TSPVYREKVHAIDKKLAERFGKHPAVMLWHISNEFGGECHCPLCQAKFREWLKEKYGTIENLNKSWCTTFWSHIYNSFDQIESPSTKGENELHALKLDWKRFVTDQTIDFIKNEVDAIREGGSELPVTANLMYDFDGLDYKKFKDVLDVVSWDNYPSWHKKDNYTTALDGAMQHDLMRSIKKAPFLLMESCPSATNWKPINKLKKPGIHLAASLQAVAHGSDSVLYFQLRQSQGASEKFHGAVIDHYGGDDTRIFREVTEVGEALEQIRETAGSVTKSPVAVLYDRENDWALKDAQGPRNEDMHYQETVLKQYRALRRKGYNTDVINMEHDLSRYRLVTAPMAYMFYHLSLIHI
;
A
#
# COMPACT_ATOMS: atom_id res chain seq x y z
N THR A 1 -13.61 -13.41 2.89
CA THR A 1 -15.04 -13.64 2.56
C THR A 1 -15.84 -14.42 3.63
N SER A 2 -15.20 -14.98 4.69
CA SER A 2 -15.92 -15.74 5.74
C SER A 2 -16.99 -14.89 6.44
N PRO A 3 -18.31 -15.28 6.38
CA PRO A 3 -19.35 -14.52 7.05
C PRO A 3 -19.17 -14.47 8.57
N VAL A 4 -18.79 -15.60 9.18
CA VAL A 4 -18.56 -15.69 10.63
C VAL A 4 -17.43 -14.77 11.08
N TYR A 5 -16.33 -14.72 10.32
CA TYR A 5 -15.21 -13.84 10.63
C TYR A 5 -15.64 -12.36 10.56
N ARG A 6 -16.34 -11.97 9.50
CA ARG A 6 -16.86 -10.60 9.32
C ARG A 6 -17.80 -10.20 10.45
N GLU A 7 -18.72 -11.08 10.84
CA GLU A 7 -19.63 -10.86 11.97
C GLU A 7 -18.85 -10.57 13.27
N LYS A 8 -17.82 -11.37 13.57
CA LYS A 8 -17.04 -11.22 14.81
C LYS A 8 -16.19 -9.96 14.81
N VAL A 9 -15.56 -9.63 13.68
CA VAL A 9 -14.82 -8.37 13.50
C VAL A 9 -15.75 -7.18 13.68
N HIS A 10 -16.89 -7.16 12.96
CA HIS A 10 -17.90 -6.09 13.09
C HIS A 10 -18.36 -5.92 14.54
N ALA A 11 -18.67 -7.01 15.24
CA ALA A 11 -19.12 -6.95 16.62
C ALA A 11 -18.07 -6.36 17.58
N ILE A 12 -16.78 -6.69 17.40
CA ILE A 12 -15.71 -6.19 18.26
C ILE A 12 -15.41 -4.71 17.99
N ASP A 13 -15.35 -4.31 16.70
CA ASP A 13 -15.06 -2.93 16.30
C ASP A 13 -16.18 -1.99 16.76
N LYS A 14 -17.43 -2.41 16.60
CA LYS A 14 -18.59 -1.68 17.13
C LYS A 14 -18.50 -1.50 18.64
N LYS A 15 -18.17 -2.56 19.39
CA LYS A 15 -17.99 -2.49 20.85
C LYS A 15 -16.88 -1.55 21.28
N LEU A 16 -15.77 -1.55 20.56
CA LEU A 16 -14.67 -0.62 20.81
C LEU A 16 -15.10 0.81 20.55
N ALA A 17 -15.81 1.06 19.45
CA ALA A 17 -16.31 2.39 19.10
C ALA A 17 -17.38 2.90 20.08
N GLU A 18 -18.33 2.04 20.53
CA GLU A 18 -19.30 2.38 21.58
C GLU A 18 -18.62 2.84 22.87
N ARG A 19 -17.50 2.19 23.23
CA ARG A 19 -16.79 2.47 24.48
C ARG A 19 -15.84 3.65 24.38
N PHE A 20 -15.09 3.76 23.30
CA PHE A 20 -13.96 4.68 23.18
C PHE A 20 -14.13 5.76 22.12
N GLY A 21 -15.12 5.67 21.26
CA GLY A 21 -15.28 6.55 20.10
C GLY A 21 -15.48 8.04 20.42
N LYS A 22 -15.85 8.35 21.67
CA LYS A 22 -15.97 9.75 22.18
C LYS A 22 -14.93 10.08 23.25
N HIS A 23 -13.96 9.20 23.48
CA HIS A 23 -12.93 9.44 24.48
C HIS A 23 -11.93 10.48 23.97
N PRO A 24 -11.61 11.54 24.73
CA PRO A 24 -10.78 12.65 24.25
C PRO A 24 -9.34 12.29 23.90
N ALA A 25 -8.84 11.15 24.36
CA ALA A 25 -7.51 10.65 24.02
C ALA A 25 -7.47 9.80 22.74
N VAL A 26 -8.62 9.48 22.14
CA VAL A 26 -8.69 8.76 20.86
C VAL A 26 -8.79 9.77 19.75
N MET A 27 -7.82 9.79 18.84
CA MET A 27 -7.77 10.72 17.73
C MET A 27 -8.13 10.09 16.37
N LEU A 28 -7.91 8.80 16.21
CA LEU A 28 -8.25 8.05 15.00
C LEU A 28 -8.32 6.54 15.30
N TRP A 29 -8.93 5.80 14.40
CA TRP A 29 -8.99 4.35 14.41
C TRP A 29 -8.00 3.76 13.42
N HIS A 30 -7.15 2.85 13.92
CA HIS A 30 -6.33 1.99 13.08
C HIS A 30 -7.00 0.62 13.01
N ILE A 31 -7.58 0.30 11.86
CA ILE A 31 -8.30 -0.97 11.64
C ILE A 31 -7.36 -2.00 11.06
N SER A 32 -7.52 -3.25 11.53
CA SER A 32 -6.68 -4.38 11.10
C SER A 32 -5.19 -4.04 11.06
N ASN A 33 -4.39 -4.81 10.34
CA ASN A 33 -2.97 -4.56 10.13
C ASN A 33 -2.54 -5.14 8.78
N GLU A 34 -1.83 -4.35 7.96
CA GLU A 34 -1.15 -4.79 6.75
C GLU A 34 -1.99 -5.75 5.90
N PHE A 35 -3.15 -5.27 5.41
CA PHE A 35 -4.02 -6.10 4.57
C PHE A 35 -3.24 -6.75 3.44
N GLY A 36 -3.36 -8.07 3.32
CA GLY A 36 -2.65 -8.83 2.31
C GLY A 36 -3.08 -10.29 2.24
N GLY A 37 -2.44 -11.03 1.35
CA GLY A 37 -2.69 -12.44 1.14
C GLY A 37 -3.87 -12.75 0.22
N GLU A 38 -3.89 -13.95 -0.28
CA GLU A 38 -4.92 -14.49 -1.17
C GLU A 38 -5.54 -15.74 -0.54
N CYS A 39 -6.81 -15.98 -0.81
CA CYS A 39 -7.52 -17.14 -0.30
C CYS A 39 -8.35 -17.78 -1.40
N HIS A 40 -8.03 -19.02 -1.73
CA HIS A 40 -8.69 -19.81 -2.78
C HIS A 40 -9.72 -20.82 -2.23
N CYS A 41 -10.26 -20.59 -1.04
CA CYS A 41 -11.28 -21.46 -0.43
C CYS A 41 -12.61 -21.40 -1.20
N PRO A 42 -13.54 -22.35 -0.96
CA PRO A 42 -14.83 -22.37 -1.66
C PRO A 42 -15.63 -21.06 -1.56
N LEU A 43 -15.56 -20.36 -0.43
CA LEU A 43 -16.24 -19.07 -0.26
C LEU A 43 -15.65 -17.99 -1.17
N CYS A 44 -14.31 -17.93 -1.29
CA CYS A 44 -13.64 -16.98 -2.17
C CYS A 44 -13.88 -17.32 -3.65
N GLN A 45 -13.91 -18.62 -4.00
CA GLN A 45 -14.26 -19.07 -5.34
C GLN A 45 -15.70 -18.63 -5.73
N ALA A 46 -16.68 -18.84 -4.84
CA ALA A 46 -18.05 -18.42 -5.07
C ALA A 46 -18.16 -16.90 -5.27
N LYS A 47 -17.50 -16.11 -4.41
CA LYS A 47 -17.48 -14.64 -4.50
C LYS A 47 -16.80 -14.15 -5.77
N PHE A 48 -15.73 -14.81 -6.21
CA PHE A 48 -15.07 -14.46 -7.48
C PHE A 48 -15.99 -14.66 -8.68
N ARG A 49 -16.74 -15.76 -8.71
CA ARG A 49 -17.73 -16.02 -9.77
C ARG A 49 -18.86 -14.99 -9.78
N GLU A 50 -19.35 -14.57 -8.62
CA GLU A 50 -20.32 -13.48 -8.48
C GLU A 50 -19.74 -12.17 -9.04
N TRP A 51 -18.53 -11.80 -8.62
CA TRP A 51 -17.83 -10.62 -9.09
C TRP A 51 -17.62 -10.61 -10.62
N LEU A 52 -17.23 -11.75 -11.20
CA LEU A 52 -17.11 -11.89 -12.65
C LEU A 52 -18.46 -11.74 -13.35
N LYS A 53 -19.53 -12.28 -12.79
CA LYS A 53 -20.87 -12.14 -13.32
C LYS A 53 -21.35 -10.69 -13.30
N GLU A 54 -21.09 -9.98 -12.23
CA GLU A 54 -21.38 -8.53 -12.15
C GLU A 54 -20.58 -7.74 -13.20
N LYS A 55 -19.30 -8.05 -13.37
CA LYS A 55 -18.42 -7.34 -14.29
C LYS A 55 -18.74 -7.57 -15.76
N TYR A 56 -19.03 -8.80 -16.16
CA TYR A 56 -19.19 -9.19 -17.57
C TYR A 56 -20.64 -9.37 -18.00
N GLY A 57 -21.56 -9.55 -17.08
CA GLY A 57 -22.98 -9.80 -17.33
C GLY A 57 -23.26 -11.20 -17.86
N THR A 58 -22.62 -11.61 -18.96
CA THR A 58 -22.81 -12.92 -19.57
C THR A 58 -21.51 -13.68 -19.73
N ILE A 59 -21.58 -15.01 -19.84
CA ILE A 59 -20.39 -15.85 -20.02
C ILE A 59 -19.78 -15.65 -21.42
N GLU A 60 -20.56 -15.29 -22.42
CA GLU A 60 -20.11 -14.97 -23.77
C GLU A 60 -19.23 -13.70 -23.76
N ASN A 61 -19.66 -12.67 -23.01
CA ASN A 61 -18.89 -11.43 -22.85
C ASN A 61 -17.55 -11.71 -22.13
N LEU A 62 -17.57 -12.52 -21.11
CA LEU A 62 -16.35 -12.95 -20.41
C LEU A 62 -15.42 -13.70 -21.38
N ASN A 63 -15.91 -14.73 -22.07
CA ASN A 63 -15.14 -15.50 -23.03
C ASN A 63 -14.50 -14.63 -24.11
N LYS A 64 -15.28 -13.67 -24.64
CA LYS A 64 -14.77 -12.69 -25.61
C LYS A 64 -13.67 -11.81 -25.03
N SER A 65 -13.87 -11.29 -23.83
CA SER A 65 -12.92 -10.38 -23.16
C SER A 65 -11.62 -11.09 -22.75
N TRP A 66 -11.71 -12.35 -22.34
CA TRP A 66 -10.57 -13.17 -21.94
C TRP A 66 -9.90 -13.89 -23.11
N CYS A 67 -10.47 -13.80 -24.33
CA CYS A 67 -9.99 -14.53 -25.51
C CYS A 67 -9.90 -16.05 -25.30
N THR A 68 -10.88 -16.64 -24.62
CA THR A 68 -10.86 -18.04 -24.16
C THR A 68 -10.90 -19.07 -25.29
N THR A 69 -11.16 -18.65 -26.54
CA THR A 69 -11.06 -19.54 -27.73
C THR A 69 -9.65 -20.05 -27.95
N PHE A 70 -8.63 -19.32 -27.45
CA PHE A 70 -7.25 -19.78 -27.53
C PHE A 70 -7.06 -21.04 -26.66
N TRP A 71 -6.50 -22.09 -27.21
CA TRP A 71 -6.36 -23.42 -26.60
C TRP A 71 -7.65 -24.02 -26.03
N SER A 72 -8.81 -23.60 -26.58
CA SER A 72 -10.12 -24.15 -26.18
C SER A 72 -10.49 -23.95 -24.69
N HIS A 73 -10.09 -22.85 -24.10
CA HIS A 73 -10.44 -22.48 -22.71
C HIS A 73 -11.86 -21.92 -22.55
N ILE A 74 -12.78 -22.21 -23.48
CA ILE A 74 -14.14 -21.66 -23.48
C ILE A 74 -14.93 -22.16 -22.27
N TYR A 75 -15.48 -21.25 -21.48
CA TYR A 75 -16.41 -21.56 -20.40
C TYR A 75 -17.86 -21.52 -20.90
N ASN A 76 -18.68 -22.48 -20.45
CA ASN A 76 -20.11 -22.52 -20.72
C ASN A 76 -20.95 -21.90 -19.61
N SER A 77 -20.39 -21.77 -18.42
CA SER A 77 -21.00 -21.08 -17.29
C SER A 77 -19.95 -20.53 -16.33
N PHE A 78 -20.32 -19.53 -15.52
CA PHE A 78 -19.44 -18.97 -14.48
C PHE A 78 -19.04 -20.01 -13.44
N ASP A 79 -19.84 -21.05 -13.23
CA ASP A 79 -19.56 -22.11 -12.23
C ASP A 79 -18.34 -22.96 -12.56
N GLN A 80 -17.92 -22.97 -13.83
CA GLN A 80 -16.72 -23.67 -14.29
C GLN A 80 -15.43 -22.90 -13.99
N ILE A 81 -15.53 -21.60 -13.64
CA ILE A 81 -14.35 -20.77 -13.42
C ILE A 81 -13.79 -21.00 -12.03
N GLU A 82 -12.51 -21.28 -11.96
CA GLU A 82 -11.73 -21.35 -10.71
C GLU A 82 -10.68 -20.23 -10.67
N SER A 83 -10.28 -19.84 -9.47
CA SER A 83 -9.20 -18.88 -9.28
C SER A 83 -7.86 -19.43 -9.77
N PRO A 84 -6.90 -18.59 -10.19
CA PRO A 84 -5.59 -19.00 -10.67
C PRO A 84 -4.70 -19.46 -9.49
N SER A 85 -5.04 -20.60 -8.90
CA SER A 85 -4.25 -21.25 -7.85
C SER A 85 -3.28 -22.26 -8.47
N THR A 86 -2.40 -22.83 -7.66
CA THR A 86 -1.50 -23.90 -8.10
C THR A 86 -2.21 -25.15 -8.65
N LYS A 87 -3.52 -25.25 -8.44
CA LYS A 87 -4.38 -26.35 -8.93
C LYS A 87 -5.36 -25.89 -10.01
N GLY A 88 -5.44 -24.58 -10.26
CA GLY A 88 -6.36 -23.98 -11.21
C GLY A 88 -5.70 -23.65 -12.55
N GLU A 89 -6.45 -22.94 -13.38
CA GLU A 89 -6.00 -22.45 -14.68
C GLU A 89 -5.01 -21.29 -14.49
N ASN A 90 -3.85 -21.36 -15.12
CA ASN A 90 -2.79 -20.36 -15.02
C ASN A 90 -2.33 -19.79 -16.37
N GLU A 91 -2.92 -20.23 -17.48
CA GLU A 91 -2.52 -19.78 -18.81
C GLU A 91 -3.38 -18.60 -19.33
N LEU A 92 -4.48 -18.29 -18.66
CA LEU A 92 -5.34 -17.17 -18.99
C LEU A 92 -4.89 -15.90 -18.28
N HIS A 93 -4.19 -15.01 -18.97
CA HIS A 93 -3.70 -13.73 -18.41
C HIS A 93 -4.83 -12.86 -17.84
N ALA A 94 -5.98 -12.80 -18.52
CA ALA A 94 -7.13 -12.03 -18.07
C ALA A 94 -7.73 -12.59 -16.76
N LEU A 95 -7.76 -13.91 -16.59
CA LEU A 95 -8.17 -14.54 -15.33
C LEU A 95 -7.26 -14.11 -14.16
N LYS A 96 -5.93 -14.14 -14.35
CA LYS A 96 -4.97 -13.74 -13.32
C LYS A 96 -5.11 -12.25 -12.96
N LEU A 97 -5.29 -11.40 -13.95
CA LEU A 97 -5.49 -9.97 -13.72
C LEU A 97 -6.82 -9.69 -12.99
N ASP A 98 -7.89 -10.37 -13.39
CA ASP A 98 -9.20 -10.22 -12.74
C ASP A 98 -9.21 -10.80 -11.33
N TRP A 99 -8.43 -11.83 -11.06
CA TRP A 99 -8.23 -12.32 -9.70
C TRP A 99 -7.57 -11.27 -8.80
N LYS A 100 -6.53 -10.59 -9.25
CA LYS A 100 -5.86 -9.50 -8.52
C LYS A 100 -6.81 -8.33 -8.25
N ARG A 101 -7.64 -7.98 -9.23
CA ARG A 101 -8.69 -6.95 -9.08
C ARG A 101 -9.72 -7.39 -8.03
N PHE A 102 -10.19 -8.61 -8.12
CA PHE A 102 -11.13 -9.18 -7.16
C PHE A 102 -10.57 -9.19 -5.73
N VAL A 103 -9.31 -9.60 -5.55
CA VAL A 103 -8.67 -9.59 -4.22
C VAL A 103 -8.62 -8.19 -3.64
N THR A 104 -8.32 -7.18 -4.46
CA THR A 104 -8.35 -5.77 -4.05
C THR A 104 -9.77 -5.34 -3.64
N ASP A 105 -10.77 -5.62 -4.48
CA ASP A 105 -12.17 -5.25 -4.21
C ASP A 105 -12.74 -5.96 -2.98
N GLN A 106 -12.38 -7.23 -2.75
CA GLN A 106 -12.76 -7.97 -1.54
C GLN A 106 -12.09 -7.43 -0.27
N THR A 107 -10.87 -6.92 -0.38
CA THR A 107 -10.20 -6.25 0.74
C THR A 107 -10.89 -4.93 1.07
N ILE A 108 -11.24 -4.15 0.06
CA ILE A 108 -12.01 -2.91 0.22
C ILE A 108 -13.38 -3.17 0.88
N ASP A 109 -14.08 -4.21 0.43
CA ASP A 109 -15.35 -4.62 1.02
C ASP A 109 -15.20 -5.06 2.49
N PHE A 110 -14.08 -5.69 2.84
CA PHE A 110 -13.78 -6.02 4.22
C PHE A 110 -13.46 -4.78 5.07
N ILE A 111 -12.67 -3.84 4.54
CA ILE A 111 -12.40 -2.54 5.19
C ILE A 111 -13.72 -1.80 5.47
N LYS A 112 -14.65 -1.79 4.52
CA LYS A 112 -15.98 -1.18 4.72
C LYS A 112 -16.71 -1.81 5.90
N ASN A 113 -16.66 -3.14 6.04
CA ASN A 113 -17.29 -3.83 7.18
C ASN A 113 -16.74 -3.36 8.54
N GLU A 114 -15.44 -3.06 8.64
CA GLU A 114 -14.82 -2.52 9.86
C GLU A 114 -15.20 -1.05 10.08
N VAL A 115 -15.14 -0.24 9.02
CA VAL A 115 -15.54 1.20 9.08
C VAL A 115 -17.02 1.33 9.48
N ASP A 116 -17.91 0.56 8.87
CA ASP A 116 -19.34 0.57 9.17
C ASP A 116 -19.60 0.22 10.64
N ALA A 117 -18.90 -0.78 11.18
CA ALA A 117 -18.98 -1.16 12.59
C ALA A 117 -18.59 -0.01 13.52
N ILE A 118 -17.51 0.73 13.19
CA ILE A 118 -17.06 1.90 13.95
C ILE A 118 -18.10 3.02 13.89
N ARG A 119 -18.67 3.29 12.72
CA ARG A 119 -19.74 4.30 12.55
C ARG A 119 -21.01 3.92 13.29
N GLU A 120 -21.45 2.66 13.21
CA GLU A 120 -22.56 2.14 13.99
C GLU A 120 -22.32 2.22 15.51
N GLY A 121 -21.08 2.10 15.97
CA GLY A 121 -20.68 2.34 17.36
C GLY A 121 -20.71 3.81 17.78
N GLY A 122 -21.05 4.73 16.85
CA GLY A 122 -21.24 6.16 17.13
C GLY A 122 -19.94 6.99 17.12
N SER A 123 -18.88 6.50 16.48
CA SER A 123 -17.63 7.23 16.31
C SER A 123 -17.50 7.83 14.91
N GLU A 124 -17.26 9.14 14.85
CA GLU A 124 -16.97 9.89 13.62
C GLU A 124 -15.47 10.18 13.43
N LEU A 125 -14.63 9.62 14.31
CA LEU A 125 -13.18 9.80 14.23
C LEU A 125 -12.63 9.18 12.93
N PRO A 126 -11.56 9.76 12.36
CA PRO A 126 -10.94 9.23 11.14
C PRO A 126 -10.51 7.77 11.27
N VAL A 127 -10.57 7.04 10.16
CA VAL A 127 -10.14 5.64 10.07
C VAL A 127 -8.94 5.53 9.13
N THR A 128 -7.96 4.76 9.54
CA THR A 128 -6.79 4.39 8.74
C THR A 128 -6.46 2.91 8.87
N ALA A 129 -5.69 2.41 7.92
CA ALA A 129 -5.01 1.11 7.99
C ALA A 129 -3.61 1.28 7.39
N ASN A 130 -2.62 0.62 7.97
CA ASN A 130 -1.26 0.69 7.47
C ASN A 130 -1.08 -0.13 6.19
N LEU A 131 -0.53 0.51 5.17
CA LEU A 131 -0.23 -0.08 3.87
C LEU A 131 1.23 -0.54 3.85
N MET A 132 1.49 -1.70 3.27
CA MET A 132 2.86 -2.21 3.15
C MET A 132 3.60 -1.54 1.99
N TYR A 133 4.93 -1.44 2.13
CA TYR A 133 5.80 -1.03 1.04
C TYR A 133 5.59 -1.93 -0.17
N ASP A 134 5.24 -1.33 -1.31
CA ASP A 134 5.20 -1.97 -2.63
C ASP A 134 4.65 -3.41 -2.66
N PHE A 135 3.60 -3.64 -1.86
CA PHE A 135 2.94 -4.94 -1.82
C PHE A 135 2.24 -5.22 -3.15
N ASP A 136 2.65 -6.30 -3.80
CA ASP A 136 2.18 -6.68 -5.14
C ASP A 136 0.76 -7.27 -5.16
N GLY A 137 0.21 -7.60 -4.00
CA GLY A 137 -1.08 -8.27 -3.89
C GLY A 137 -2.30 -7.37 -4.05
N LEU A 138 -2.17 -6.05 -3.85
CA LEU A 138 -3.28 -5.10 -3.79
C LEU A 138 -2.98 -3.80 -4.55
N ASP A 139 -4.02 -3.21 -5.13
CA ASP A 139 -3.96 -1.85 -5.64
C ASP A 139 -4.38 -0.85 -4.57
N TYR A 140 -3.42 -0.34 -3.82
CA TYR A 140 -3.66 0.59 -2.71
C TYR A 140 -4.30 1.92 -3.13
N LYS A 141 -4.21 2.32 -4.40
CA LYS A 141 -4.85 3.55 -4.86
C LYS A 141 -6.36 3.48 -4.83
N LYS A 142 -6.92 2.27 -4.89
CA LYS A 142 -8.36 2.03 -4.73
C LYS A 142 -8.86 2.19 -3.28
N PHE A 143 -7.96 2.29 -2.29
CA PHE A 143 -8.33 2.47 -0.88
C PHE A 143 -8.70 3.91 -0.51
N LYS A 144 -8.47 4.87 -1.43
CA LYS A 144 -8.75 6.31 -1.22
C LYS A 144 -10.18 6.62 -0.77
N ASP A 145 -11.15 5.78 -1.17
CA ASP A 145 -12.57 6.03 -0.93
C ASP A 145 -13.09 5.35 0.36
N VAL A 146 -12.26 4.51 1.00
CA VAL A 146 -12.64 3.74 2.19
C VAL A 146 -11.82 4.06 3.43
N LEU A 147 -10.65 4.64 3.29
CA LEU A 147 -9.84 5.13 4.39
C LEU A 147 -9.92 6.67 4.46
N ASP A 148 -10.10 7.22 5.65
CA ASP A 148 -10.08 8.68 5.84
C ASP A 148 -8.66 9.23 5.73
N VAL A 149 -7.69 8.52 6.26
CA VAL A 149 -6.27 8.87 6.25
C VAL A 149 -5.47 7.72 5.65
N VAL A 150 -4.52 8.02 4.76
CA VAL A 150 -3.55 7.04 4.29
C VAL A 150 -2.44 6.90 5.32
N SER A 151 -2.08 5.68 5.65
CA SER A 151 -0.88 5.39 6.45
C SER A 151 -0.11 4.21 5.86
N TRP A 152 1.19 4.13 6.14
CA TRP A 152 2.01 3.07 5.58
C TRP A 152 3.26 2.79 6.40
N ASP A 153 3.90 1.65 6.12
CA ASP A 153 5.03 1.11 6.85
C ASP A 153 6.30 1.15 6.00
N ASN A 154 7.34 1.77 6.54
CA ASN A 154 8.59 1.93 5.81
C ASN A 154 9.80 1.39 6.57
N TYR A 155 10.37 0.33 6.04
CA TYR A 155 11.54 -0.36 6.59
C TYR A 155 12.71 -0.41 5.59
N PRO A 156 13.35 0.71 5.24
CA PRO A 156 14.41 0.74 4.23
C PRO A 156 15.66 -0.01 4.67
N SER A 157 16.32 -0.66 3.72
CA SER A 157 17.58 -1.40 3.96
C SER A 157 18.78 -0.53 3.63
N TRP A 158 19.16 0.37 4.53
CA TRP A 158 20.24 1.35 4.36
C TRP A 158 21.64 0.77 4.10
N HIS A 159 21.81 -0.54 4.14
CA HIS A 159 23.07 -1.24 3.92
C HIS A 159 23.16 -2.03 2.61
N LYS A 160 22.07 -2.12 1.86
CA LYS A 160 22.01 -2.90 0.59
C LYS A 160 22.41 -2.09 -0.63
N LYS A 161 22.06 -0.81 -0.62
CA LYS A 161 22.35 0.16 -1.68
C LYS A 161 23.13 1.34 -1.08
N ASP A 162 23.62 2.23 -1.90
CA ASP A 162 24.08 3.54 -1.40
C ASP A 162 22.91 4.30 -0.76
N ASN A 163 23.21 5.18 0.18
CA ASN A 163 22.19 5.91 0.93
C ASN A 163 21.28 6.75 0.03
N TYR A 164 21.83 7.30 -1.05
CA TYR A 164 21.05 8.11 -1.97
C TYR A 164 19.98 7.29 -2.73
N THR A 165 20.35 6.12 -3.22
CA THR A 165 19.39 5.21 -3.86
C THR A 165 18.32 4.73 -2.88
N THR A 166 18.71 4.37 -1.65
CA THR A 166 17.76 3.98 -0.59
C THR A 166 16.81 5.12 -0.22
N ALA A 167 17.33 6.35 -0.12
CA ALA A 167 16.51 7.53 0.15
C ALA A 167 15.54 7.82 -1.00
N LEU A 168 15.94 7.63 -2.26
CA LEU A 168 15.06 7.81 -3.42
C LEU A 168 13.95 6.77 -3.49
N ASP A 169 14.24 5.51 -3.17
CA ASP A 169 13.22 4.46 -3.07
C ASP A 169 12.17 4.88 -2.03
N GLY A 170 12.60 5.31 -0.84
CA GLY A 170 11.70 5.82 0.21
C GLY A 170 10.92 7.06 -0.23
N ALA A 171 11.59 8.02 -0.86
CA ALA A 171 10.97 9.25 -1.36
C ALA A 171 9.84 8.96 -2.36
N MET A 172 10.06 8.04 -3.32
CA MET A 172 9.04 7.67 -4.29
C MET A 172 7.82 7.04 -3.62
N GLN A 173 8.03 6.20 -2.61
CA GLN A 173 6.93 5.58 -1.87
C GLN A 173 6.17 6.60 -1.01
N HIS A 174 6.85 7.51 -0.33
CA HIS A 174 6.20 8.61 0.38
C HIS A 174 5.32 9.45 -0.56
N ASP A 175 5.86 9.82 -1.72
CA ASP A 175 5.11 10.58 -2.72
C ASP A 175 3.94 9.77 -3.31
N LEU A 176 4.07 8.44 -3.45
CA LEU A 176 2.97 7.55 -3.82
C LEU A 176 1.84 7.60 -2.78
N MET A 177 2.16 7.43 -1.49
CA MET A 177 1.18 7.45 -0.41
C MET A 177 0.48 8.81 -0.30
N ARG A 178 1.22 9.91 -0.35
CA ARG A 178 0.64 11.25 -0.43
C ARG A 178 -0.29 11.41 -1.63
N SER A 179 0.07 10.87 -2.79
CA SER A 179 -0.70 11.02 -4.02
C SER A 179 -2.03 10.27 -4.02
N ILE A 180 -2.20 9.24 -3.18
CA ILE A 180 -3.46 8.48 -3.08
C ILE A 180 -4.64 9.40 -2.78
N LYS A 181 -4.52 10.27 -1.77
CA LYS A 181 -5.57 11.21 -1.36
C LYS A 181 -5.23 12.68 -1.65
N LYS A 182 -4.01 12.97 -2.12
CA LYS A 182 -3.48 14.34 -2.28
C LYS A 182 -3.55 15.13 -0.97
N ALA A 183 -3.29 14.47 0.13
CA ALA A 183 -3.35 14.95 1.50
C ALA A 183 -2.16 14.40 2.29
N PRO A 184 -1.87 14.93 3.47
CA PRO A 184 -0.89 14.33 4.36
C PRO A 184 -1.20 12.86 4.63
N PHE A 185 -0.16 12.07 4.84
CA PHE A 185 -0.25 10.66 5.22
C PHE A 185 0.44 10.45 6.58
N LEU A 186 0.30 9.26 7.16
CA LEU A 186 1.02 8.88 8.36
C LEU A 186 2.08 7.82 8.03
N LEU A 187 3.33 8.06 8.45
CA LEU A 187 4.31 6.98 8.56
C LEU A 187 3.95 6.19 9.82
N MET A 188 3.19 5.10 9.63
CA MET A 188 2.57 4.35 10.73
C MET A 188 3.57 3.43 11.40
N GLU A 189 4.45 2.81 10.61
CA GLU A 189 5.52 1.98 11.14
C GLU A 189 6.86 2.33 10.51
N SER A 190 7.87 2.40 11.36
CA SER A 190 9.28 2.41 10.99
C SER A 190 10.09 1.75 12.09
N CYS A 191 11.28 1.25 11.76
CA CYS A 191 12.15 0.69 12.77
C CYS A 191 13.12 1.76 13.30
N PRO A 192 13.22 1.98 14.62
CA PRO A 192 14.20 2.92 15.14
C PRO A 192 15.64 2.42 14.99
N SER A 193 15.86 1.11 14.85
CA SER A 193 17.19 0.52 14.74
C SER A 193 17.32 -0.47 13.58
N ALA A 194 17.10 -1.77 13.78
CA ALA A 194 17.16 -2.80 12.76
C ALA A 194 15.91 -3.70 12.80
N THR A 195 15.47 -4.13 11.63
CA THR A 195 14.48 -5.22 11.52
C THR A 195 15.09 -6.56 11.91
N ASN A 196 14.29 -7.63 12.03
CA ASN A 196 14.81 -8.98 12.26
C ASN A 196 14.34 -10.00 11.21
N TRP A 197 13.48 -9.59 10.29
CA TRP A 197 12.84 -10.46 9.30
C TRP A 197 13.42 -10.34 7.87
N LYS A 198 14.40 -9.48 7.67
CA LYS A 198 15.14 -9.41 6.40
C LYS A 198 16.28 -10.45 6.37
N PRO A 199 16.75 -10.89 5.21
CA PRO A 199 17.88 -11.83 5.13
C PRO A 199 19.15 -11.32 5.84
N ILE A 200 19.40 -10.01 5.81
CA ILE A 200 20.48 -9.36 6.55
C ILE A 200 19.90 -8.12 7.20
N ASN A 201 20.04 -8.03 8.54
CA ASN A 201 19.57 -6.91 9.34
C ASN A 201 20.77 -6.18 9.93
N LYS A 202 20.82 -4.88 9.75
CA LYS A 202 21.87 -4.00 10.28
C LYS A 202 21.27 -2.76 10.90
N LEU A 203 21.90 -2.27 11.94
CA LEU A 203 21.59 -0.98 12.55
C LEU A 203 21.81 0.14 11.52
N LYS A 204 20.96 1.15 11.59
CA LYS A 204 21.20 2.41 10.87
C LYS A 204 22.51 3.03 11.36
N LYS A 205 23.25 3.66 10.46
CA LYS A 205 24.38 4.49 10.82
C LYS A 205 23.90 5.73 11.60
N PRO A 206 24.70 6.30 12.49
CA PRO A 206 24.35 7.55 13.17
C PRO A 206 23.88 8.64 12.21
N GLY A 207 22.85 9.37 12.57
CA GLY A 207 22.23 10.42 11.76
C GLY A 207 21.26 9.96 10.66
N ILE A 208 21.31 8.70 10.23
CA ILE A 208 20.37 8.17 9.21
C ILE A 208 18.95 8.15 9.73
N HIS A 209 18.76 7.90 11.02
CA HIS A 209 17.41 7.85 11.60
C HIS A 209 16.71 9.20 11.52
N LEU A 210 17.39 10.28 11.94
CA LEU A 210 16.90 11.65 11.83
C LEU A 210 16.63 12.03 10.36
N ALA A 211 17.60 11.80 9.46
CA ALA A 211 17.47 12.14 8.05
C ALA A 211 16.30 11.43 7.37
N ALA A 212 16.07 10.13 7.66
CA ALA A 212 14.96 9.36 7.10
C ALA A 212 13.60 9.81 7.66
N SER A 213 13.54 10.18 8.95
CA SER A 213 12.33 10.69 9.59
C SER A 213 11.93 12.05 9.02
N LEU A 214 12.86 12.98 8.91
CA LEU A 214 12.63 14.29 8.29
C LEU A 214 12.32 14.18 6.80
N GLN A 215 12.87 13.19 6.10
CA GLN A 215 12.50 12.91 4.72
C GLN A 215 11.01 12.55 4.61
N ALA A 216 10.48 11.69 5.47
CA ALA A 216 9.06 11.34 5.46
C ALA A 216 8.17 12.59 5.61
N VAL A 217 8.50 13.47 6.57
CA VAL A 217 7.79 14.74 6.78
C VAL A 217 7.90 15.67 5.57
N ALA A 218 9.10 15.82 5.00
CA ALA A 218 9.33 16.64 3.79
C ALA A 218 8.55 16.13 2.57
N HIS A 219 8.14 14.86 2.55
CA HIS A 219 7.30 14.24 1.53
C HIS A 219 5.81 14.21 1.91
N GLY A 220 5.42 14.81 3.04
CA GLY A 220 4.03 15.01 3.44
C GLY A 220 3.52 14.06 4.52
N SER A 221 4.40 13.42 5.29
CA SER A 221 3.96 12.68 6.47
C SER A 221 3.72 13.61 7.66
N ASP A 222 2.58 13.43 8.35
CA ASP A 222 2.29 14.12 9.62
C ASP A 222 2.72 13.29 10.85
N SER A 223 3.43 12.19 10.65
CA SER A 223 3.92 11.36 11.76
C SER A 223 5.23 10.64 11.43
N VAL A 224 5.91 10.24 12.50
CA VAL A 224 6.97 9.22 12.47
C VAL A 224 6.71 8.28 13.64
N LEU A 225 6.10 7.14 13.36
CA LEU A 225 5.75 6.14 14.36
C LEU A 225 6.67 4.92 14.25
N TYR A 226 6.81 4.19 15.35
CA TYR A 226 7.78 3.11 15.46
C TYR A 226 7.14 1.78 15.84
N PHE A 227 7.49 0.74 15.15
CA PHE A 227 7.44 -0.61 15.66
C PHE A 227 8.86 -0.98 16.10
N GLN A 228 9.16 -1.05 17.43
CA GLN A 228 8.24 -0.97 18.54
C GLN A 228 8.82 -0.12 19.70
N LEU A 229 8.01 0.18 20.70
CA LEU A 229 8.48 0.96 21.86
C LEU A 229 9.48 0.15 22.71
N ARG A 230 9.11 -1.08 23.12
CA ARG A 230 9.95 -1.98 23.91
C ARG A 230 10.14 -3.30 23.17
N GLN A 231 11.40 -3.72 23.07
CA GLN A 231 11.78 -4.96 22.40
C GLN A 231 11.15 -6.18 23.07
N SER A 232 10.49 -7.03 22.27
CA SER A 232 9.83 -8.24 22.73
C SER A 232 10.82 -9.24 23.29
N GLN A 233 10.49 -9.87 24.41
CA GLN A 233 11.38 -10.87 25.07
C GLN A 233 11.39 -12.22 24.36
N GLY A 234 10.37 -12.52 23.57
CA GLY A 234 10.20 -13.80 22.88
C GLY A 234 9.46 -13.66 21.56
N ALA A 235 9.09 -14.79 20.96
CA ALA A 235 8.41 -14.94 19.68
C ALA A 235 9.27 -14.50 18.46
N SER A 236 8.64 -14.44 17.28
CA SER A 236 9.34 -14.27 16.01
C SER A 236 10.06 -12.91 15.89
N GLU A 237 9.56 -11.88 16.55
CA GLU A 237 10.10 -10.52 16.48
C GLU A 237 10.91 -10.09 17.73
N LYS A 238 11.36 -11.04 18.52
CA LYS A 238 12.18 -10.77 19.72
C LYS A 238 13.48 -9.99 19.46
N PHE A 239 13.97 -9.99 18.23
CA PHE A 239 15.14 -9.22 17.81
C PHE A 239 14.80 -8.03 16.92
N HIS A 240 13.50 -7.75 16.70
CA HIS A 240 13.13 -6.51 16.04
C HIS A 240 13.55 -5.32 16.89
N GLY A 241 14.15 -4.31 16.27
CA GLY A 241 14.62 -3.14 16.97
C GLY A 241 13.49 -2.35 17.63
N ALA A 242 13.79 -1.74 18.74
CA ALA A 242 12.84 -0.98 19.54
C ALA A 242 13.47 0.32 20.03
N VAL A 243 12.64 1.24 20.53
CA VAL A 243 13.11 2.45 21.21
C VAL A 243 13.84 2.08 22.48
N ILE A 244 13.28 1.14 23.25
CA ILE A 244 13.88 0.56 24.45
C ILE A 244 14.21 -0.91 24.14
N ASP A 245 15.48 -1.24 24.07
CA ASP A 245 15.96 -2.59 23.76
C ASP A 245 15.91 -3.55 24.97
N HIS A 246 16.43 -4.77 24.82
CA HIS A 246 16.46 -5.78 25.89
C HIS A 246 17.23 -5.34 27.12
N TYR A 247 18.23 -4.51 26.98
CA TYR A 247 18.99 -3.98 28.15
C TYR A 247 18.13 -3.04 28.96
N GLY A 248 17.17 -2.37 28.34
CA GLY A 248 16.21 -1.45 28.97
C GLY A 248 16.91 -0.22 29.51
N GLY A 249 16.64 0.93 28.98
CA GLY A 249 17.26 2.17 29.45
C GLY A 249 17.08 3.28 28.41
N ASP A 250 17.39 4.49 28.84
CA ASP A 250 17.30 5.70 28.04
C ASP A 250 18.67 6.22 27.60
N ASP A 251 19.73 5.50 27.94
CA ASP A 251 21.12 5.84 27.67
C ASP A 251 21.68 5.23 26.38
N THR A 252 20.88 4.49 25.63
CA THR A 252 21.29 3.90 24.35
C THR A 252 21.37 4.94 23.23
N ARG A 253 22.18 4.66 22.20
CA ARG A 253 22.22 5.51 21.00
C ARG A 253 20.86 5.62 20.33
N ILE A 254 20.11 4.52 20.26
CA ILE A 254 18.80 4.46 19.60
C ILE A 254 17.80 5.35 20.35
N PHE A 255 17.75 5.28 21.66
CA PHE A 255 16.88 6.14 22.45
C PHE A 255 17.17 7.63 22.21
N ARG A 256 18.46 8.02 22.24
CA ARG A 256 18.87 9.40 21.94
C ARG A 256 18.51 9.85 20.53
N GLU A 257 18.70 9.00 19.52
CA GLU A 257 18.32 9.32 18.13
C GLU A 257 16.79 9.48 17.96
N VAL A 258 15.98 8.70 18.69
CA VAL A 258 14.53 8.87 18.71
C VAL A 258 14.12 10.18 19.41
N THR A 259 14.79 10.52 20.53
CA THR A 259 14.58 11.80 21.22
C THR A 259 14.91 12.98 20.28
N GLU A 260 16.04 12.92 19.57
CA GLU A 260 16.45 13.92 18.58
C GLU A 260 15.40 14.10 17.47
N VAL A 261 14.79 13.02 16.98
CA VAL A 261 13.68 13.10 16.04
C VAL A 261 12.48 13.84 16.66
N GLY A 262 12.11 13.52 17.90
CA GLY A 262 11.02 14.20 18.60
C GLY A 262 11.26 15.69 18.75
N GLU A 263 12.46 16.10 19.15
CA GLU A 263 12.85 17.50 19.25
C GLU A 263 12.82 18.23 17.89
N ALA A 264 13.29 17.58 16.82
CA ALA A 264 13.26 18.13 15.47
C ALA A 264 11.81 18.31 14.97
N LEU A 265 10.93 17.34 15.23
CA LEU A 265 9.51 17.43 14.85
C LEU A 265 8.80 18.57 15.59
N GLU A 266 9.10 18.79 16.87
CA GLU A 266 8.56 19.92 17.63
C GLU A 266 8.99 21.27 17.04
N GLN A 267 10.23 21.38 16.54
CA GLN A 267 10.73 22.60 15.89
C GLN A 267 10.04 22.93 14.56
N ILE A 268 9.47 21.93 13.88
CA ILE A 268 8.80 22.10 12.58
C ILE A 268 7.28 21.81 12.67
N ARG A 269 6.72 21.81 13.86
CA ARG A 269 5.30 21.44 14.10
C ARG A 269 4.28 22.22 13.26
N GLU A 270 4.61 23.45 12.86
CA GLU A 270 3.77 24.25 11.98
C GLU A 270 3.60 23.68 10.58
N THR A 271 4.41 22.69 10.18
CA THR A 271 4.26 21.99 8.90
C THR A 271 3.16 20.94 8.91
N ALA A 272 2.67 20.52 10.08
CA ALA A 272 1.62 19.53 10.19
C ALA A 272 0.35 19.97 9.44
N GLY A 273 -0.26 19.04 8.71
CA GLY A 273 -1.42 19.30 7.85
C GLY A 273 -1.08 20.02 6.53
N SER A 274 0.18 20.36 6.27
CA SER A 274 0.56 21.04 5.04
C SER A 274 0.51 20.10 3.83
N VAL A 275 0.15 20.66 2.66
CA VAL A 275 0.03 19.90 1.42
C VAL A 275 1.11 20.33 0.44
N THR A 276 1.92 19.39 0.00
CA THR A 276 2.94 19.62 -1.02
C THR A 276 2.29 19.75 -2.41
N LYS A 277 2.56 20.85 -3.09
CA LYS A 277 2.15 21.04 -4.49
C LYS A 277 3.19 20.44 -5.42
N SER A 278 2.75 19.59 -6.34
CA SER A 278 3.61 18.93 -7.33
C SER A 278 3.23 19.36 -8.75
N PRO A 279 4.10 20.05 -9.47
CA PRO A 279 3.82 20.49 -10.84
C PRO A 279 4.02 19.38 -11.87
N VAL A 280 4.62 18.26 -11.46
CA VAL A 280 4.93 17.13 -12.34
C VAL A 280 4.52 15.82 -11.70
N ALA A 281 4.25 14.80 -12.53
CA ALA A 281 3.91 13.47 -12.05
C ALA A 281 4.62 12.38 -12.85
N VAL A 282 4.79 11.24 -12.23
CA VAL A 282 5.16 9.98 -12.88
C VAL A 282 4.03 8.97 -12.70
N LEU A 283 3.65 8.31 -13.79
CA LEU A 283 2.67 7.24 -13.74
C LEU A 283 3.29 5.96 -13.18
N TYR A 284 2.67 5.43 -12.16
CA TYR A 284 2.89 4.10 -11.63
C TYR A 284 1.54 3.43 -11.41
N ASP A 285 1.21 2.48 -12.26
CA ASP A 285 -0.08 1.81 -12.27
C ASP A 285 0.07 0.34 -11.89
N ARG A 286 -0.67 -0.10 -10.87
CA ARG A 286 -0.54 -1.45 -10.33
C ARG A 286 -1.09 -2.50 -11.29
N GLU A 287 -2.19 -2.22 -11.98
CA GLU A 287 -2.74 -3.16 -12.95
C GLU A 287 -1.81 -3.33 -14.17
N ASN A 288 -1.16 -2.24 -14.60
CA ASN A 288 -0.12 -2.32 -15.64
C ASN A 288 1.09 -3.13 -15.16
N ASP A 289 1.51 -3.01 -13.88
CA ASP A 289 2.58 -3.82 -13.30
C ASP A 289 2.22 -5.32 -13.30
N TRP A 290 1.00 -5.65 -12.88
CA TRP A 290 0.51 -7.03 -12.91
C TRP A 290 0.45 -7.59 -14.33
N ALA A 291 -0.09 -6.82 -15.28
CA ALA A 291 -0.16 -7.23 -16.67
C ALA A 291 1.22 -7.45 -17.30
N LEU A 292 2.18 -6.57 -17.02
CA LEU A 292 3.56 -6.71 -17.51
C LEU A 292 4.26 -7.97 -16.95
N LYS A 293 4.06 -8.27 -15.67
CA LYS A 293 4.65 -9.47 -15.04
C LYS A 293 4.10 -10.77 -15.60
N ASP A 294 2.89 -10.75 -16.13
CA ASP A 294 2.21 -11.92 -16.67
C ASP A 294 2.29 -12.00 -18.21
N ALA A 295 2.53 -10.90 -18.89
CA ALA A 295 2.56 -10.86 -20.35
C ALA A 295 3.72 -11.67 -20.91
N GLN A 296 3.42 -12.56 -21.85
CA GLN A 296 4.40 -13.31 -22.64
C GLN A 296 4.73 -12.52 -23.91
N GLY A 297 5.75 -11.66 -23.81
CA GLY A 297 6.15 -10.75 -24.87
C GLY A 297 7.58 -11.01 -25.39
N PRO A 298 8.22 -10.03 -25.97
CA PRO A 298 9.63 -10.13 -26.38
C PRO A 298 10.58 -10.39 -25.20
N ARG A 299 10.15 -10.12 -23.98
CA ARG A 299 10.84 -10.39 -22.73
C ARG A 299 9.82 -10.88 -21.70
N ASN A 300 10.07 -12.02 -21.08
CA ASN A 300 9.17 -12.70 -20.14
C ASN A 300 9.63 -12.62 -18.68
N GLU A 301 10.85 -12.18 -18.44
CA GLU A 301 11.45 -12.03 -17.11
C GLU A 301 12.07 -10.65 -16.96
N ASP A 302 12.23 -10.19 -15.72
CA ASP A 302 12.94 -8.95 -15.38
C ASP A 302 12.45 -7.73 -16.17
N MET A 303 11.15 -7.49 -16.22
CA MET A 303 10.56 -6.36 -16.94
C MET A 303 10.99 -5.02 -16.36
N HIS A 304 11.43 -4.98 -15.09
CA HIS A 304 11.98 -3.80 -14.41
C HIS A 304 11.07 -2.56 -14.44
N TYR A 305 9.73 -2.76 -14.38
CA TYR A 305 8.77 -1.66 -14.47
C TYR A 305 9.00 -0.64 -13.34
N GLN A 306 9.03 -1.09 -12.09
CA GLN A 306 9.27 -0.21 -10.93
C GLN A 306 10.63 0.50 -11.01
N GLU A 307 11.68 -0.19 -11.40
CA GLU A 307 13.00 0.44 -11.57
C GLU A 307 12.98 1.51 -12.66
N THR A 308 12.19 1.30 -13.72
CA THR A 308 12.04 2.27 -14.81
C THR A 308 11.25 3.49 -14.33
N VAL A 309 10.19 3.29 -13.57
CA VAL A 309 9.45 4.38 -12.89
C VAL A 309 10.39 5.16 -11.97
N LEU A 310 11.15 4.46 -11.13
CA LEU A 310 12.11 5.08 -10.20
C LEU A 310 13.18 5.89 -10.93
N LYS A 311 13.68 5.42 -12.08
CA LYS A 311 14.65 6.17 -12.90
C LYS A 311 14.07 7.49 -13.39
N GLN A 312 12.83 7.52 -13.86
CA GLN A 312 12.15 8.74 -14.29
C GLN A 312 11.83 9.66 -13.10
N TYR A 313 11.30 9.12 -12.01
CA TYR A 313 11.11 9.84 -10.76
C TYR A 313 12.40 10.51 -10.29
N ARG A 314 13.50 9.76 -10.26
CA ARG A 314 14.85 10.27 -9.90
C ARG A 314 15.28 11.45 -10.79
N ALA A 315 15.02 11.38 -12.10
CA ALA A 315 15.38 12.45 -13.01
C ALA A 315 14.64 13.76 -12.68
N LEU A 316 13.36 13.68 -12.35
CA LEU A 316 12.53 14.81 -11.91
C LEU A 316 13.00 15.37 -10.56
N ARG A 317 13.23 14.52 -9.58
CA ARG A 317 13.70 14.92 -8.24
C ARG A 317 15.07 15.58 -8.28
N ARG A 318 15.99 15.10 -9.12
CA ARG A 318 17.32 15.73 -9.31
C ARG A 318 17.24 17.15 -9.88
N LYS A 319 16.17 17.48 -10.58
CA LYS A 319 15.89 18.84 -11.07
C LYS A 319 15.16 19.71 -10.03
N GLY A 320 14.92 19.19 -8.83
CA GLY A 320 14.26 19.93 -7.74
C GLY A 320 12.74 19.97 -7.83
N TYR A 321 12.11 19.18 -8.69
CA TYR A 321 10.65 19.16 -8.80
C TYR A 321 10.03 18.25 -7.75
N ASN A 322 9.06 18.75 -6.98
CA ASN A 322 8.12 17.91 -6.25
C ASN A 322 7.33 17.11 -7.28
N THR A 323 7.21 15.80 -7.04
CA THR A 323 6.70 14.85 -8.02
C THR A 323 5.62 13.99 -7.38
N ASP A 324 4.44 13.97 -7.96
CA ASP A 324 3.40 13.01 -7.57
C ASP A 324 3.64 11.66 -8.27
N VAL A 325 3.27 10.57 -7.60
CA VAL A 325 3.28 9.23 -8.17
C VAL A 325 1.84 8.76 -8.26
N ILE A 326 1.29 8.76 -9.47
CA ILE A 326 -0.14 8.60 -9.73
C ILE A 326 -0.42 7.40 -10.63
N ASN A 327 -1.67 6.92 -10.64
CA ASN A 327 -2.13 5.95 -11.64
C ASN A 327 -2.83 6.64 -12.82
N MET A 328 -3.30 5.85 -13.78
CA MET A 328 -3.93 6.35 -15.00
C MET A 328 -5.34 6.92 -14.81
N GLU A 329 -5.95 6.71 -13.64
CA GLU A 329 -7.29 7.25 -13.30
C GLU A 329 -7.25 8.67 -12.74
N HIS A 330 -6.06 9.19 -12.42
CA HIS A 330 -5.92 10.54 -11.90
C HIS A 330 -6.18 11.59 -12.98
N ASP A 331 -6.75 12.72 -12.58
CA ASP A 331 -6.82 13.91 -13.41
C ASP A 331 -5.41 14.44 -13.70
N LEU A 332 -5.01 14.37 -14.96
CA LEU A 332 -3.70 14.77 -15.44
C LEU A 332 -3.62 16.28 -15.76
N SER A 333 -4.75 16.98 -15.90
CA SER A 333 -4.84 18.38 -16.38
C SER A 333 -4.09 19.37 -15.46
N ARG A 334 -3.91 19.03 -14.19
CA ARG A 334 -3.22 19.86 -13.18
C ARG A 334 -1.71 19.84 -13.27
N TYR A 335 -1.13 18.89 -14.01
CA TYR A 335 0.32 18.74 -14.12
C TYR A 335 0.85 19.42 -15.38
N ARG A 336 2.02 20.04 -15.25
CA ARG A 336 2.75 20.63 -16.39
C ARG A 336 3.50 19.59 -17.21
N LEU A 337 3.83 18.46 -16.57
CA LEU A 337 4.51 17.32 -17.17
C LEU A 337 4.06 16.04 -16.47
N VAL A 338 3.70 15.05 -17.24
CA VAL A 338 3.46 13.68 -16.79
C VAL A 338 4.38 12.76 -17.58
N THR A 339 5.11 11.90 -16.89
CA THR A 339 5.88 10.83 -17.55
C THR A 339 5.18 9.50 -17.33
N ALA A 340 5.10 8.67 -18.38
CA ALA A 340 4.38 7.41 -18.39
C ALA A 340 5.31 6.26 -18.80
N PRO A 341 6.24 5.83 -17.92
CA PRO A 341 7.18 4.76 -18.24
C PRO A 341 6.45 3.44 -18.46
N MET A 342 6.75 2.76 -19.57
CA MET A 342 6.23 1.41 -19.88
C MET A 342 4.70 1.29 -19.68
N ALA A 343 3.95 2.31 -20.09
CA ALA A 343 2.49 2.32 -20.01
C ALA A 343 1.92 1.52 -21.19
N TYR A 344 1.76 0.22 -21.00
CA TYR A 344 1.23 -0.70 -22.03
C TYR A 344 -0.27 -0.94 -21.91
N MET A 345 -0.83 -0.76 -20.72
CA MET A 345 -2.25 -0.90 -20.46
C MET A 345 -2.85 0.46 -20.11
N PHE A 346 -3.92 0.85 -20.82
CA PHE A 346 -4.62 2.10 -20.62
C PHE A 346 -6.09 1.84 -20.31
N TYR A 347 -6.68 2.62 -19.42
CA TYR A 347 -8.12 2.66 -19.23
C TYR A 347 -8.77 3.54 -20.30
N HIS A 348 -10.01 3.26 -20.65
CA HIS A 348 -10.75 4.02 -21.68
C HIS A 348 -10.72 5.54 -21.44
N LEU A 349 -10.81 5.97 -20.17
CA LEU A 349 -10.77 7.39 -19.79
C LEU A 349 -9.39 8.02 -19.94
N SER A 350 -8.31 7.24 -19.82
CA SER A 350 -6.94 7.74 -19.94
C SER A 350 -6.60 8.19 -21.37
N LEU A 351 -7.24 7.60 -22.38
CA LEU A 351 -7.00 7.91 -23.79
C LEU A 351 -7.67 9.22 -24.23
N ILE A 352 -8.60 9.77 -23.45
CA ILE A 352 -9.28 11.04 -23.76
C ILE A 352 -8.36 12.25 -23.50
N HIS A 353 -7.30 12.06 -22.69
CA HIS A 353 -6.38 13.12 -22.27
C HIS A 353 -5.02 13.09 -23.00
N ILE A 354 -4.84 12.16 -23.94
CA ILE A 354 -3.68 12.07 -24.81
C ILE A 354 -4.08 12.55 -26.22
#